data_5778ae12b28948ae36892dd03c383b02
#
_entry.id   5778ae12b28948ae36892dd03c383b02
#
_cell.length_a   1.000
_cell.length_b   1.000
_cell.length_c   1.000
_cell.angle_alpha   90.00
_cell.angle_beta   90.00
_cell.angle_gamma   90.00
#
_symmetry.space_group_name_H-M   'P 1'
#
loop_
_entity.id
_entity.type
_entity.pdbx_description
1 polymer ?
#
loop_
_entity_poly.entity_id
_entity_poly.type
_entity_poly.pdbx_seq_one_letter_code
_entity_poly.pdbx_strand_id
1 'polypeptide(L)'
;RLLKLFEIQRNGMLAYTSCGWFFDEISGIETTQVMKYAARMIQLAEEVFETPLEEEFLGYLEQAPSNIPDHGNGRRVYEKFVKPASVDFLFVGSHYALSSLFEEELENIRIYCYTAENRFFESHVAGQMKLSLGTTRIVSNLTWDETEVCFAAAYLGEHNANCGILEYMSREAFQTMREEIEDVFYKGDIPELIRSMDSHFGGHNYSLWHLFKDEQQKVLHDIIQTNLEEAENTLRGIVDQHYTLMNFLTEINTPIPKSLHKAAETVVQSDLLRLFEDEEPDLDQLERLITQAHDWRIHLDTTELGYKAGWKIDHLMWHLEQDPEDRDLLQWIIEILDTLQPLSLDLNLWQSQNIFFHLVQDTYEQMWDKANQGEEAAKEWIVLLQKLAGHLNVMCPGFEEEE
;
A
#
# COMPACT_ATOMS: atom_id res chain seq x y z
N ARG A 1 28.07 -9.48 -20.31
CA ARG A 1 28.57 -10.85 -20.25
C ARG A 1 29.37 -11.15 -18.99
N LEU A 2 30.35 -10.32 -18.56
CA LEU A 2 31.18 -10.58 -17.37
C LEU A 2 30.32 -10.66 -16.09
N LEU A 3 29.38 -9.73 -15.90
CA LEU A 3 28.48 -9.73 -14.74
C LEU A 3 27.57 -10.96 -14.72
N LYS A 4 27.10 -11.43 -15.88
CA LYS A 4 26.36 -12.70 -15.96
C LYS A 4 27.21 -13.89 -15.48
N LEU A 5 28.48 -13.95 -15.84
CA LEU A 5 29.37 -15.01 -15.36
C LEU A 5 29.55 -14.97 -13.83
N PHE A 6 29.62 -13.78 -13.21
CA PHE A 6 29.66 -13.66 -11.75
C PHE A 6 28.34 -14.09 -11.13
N GLU A 7 27.19 -13.73 -11.73
CA GLU A 7 25.89 -14.16 -11.24
C GLU A 7 25.67 -15.68 -11.41
N ILE A 8 26.15 -16.30 -12.49
CA ILE A 8 26.18 -17.75 -12.66
C ILE A 8 26.98 -18.38 -11.50
N GLN A 9 28.18 -17.88 -11.22
CA GLN A 9 29.01 -18.38 -10.14
C GLN A 9 28.34 -18.19 -8.77
N ARG A 10 27.77 -17.03 -8.51
CA ARG A 10 27.06 -16.72 -7.25
C ARG A 10 25.90 -17.68 -7.03
N ASN A 11 25.03 -17.83 -8.02
CA ASN A 11 23.86 -18.72 -7.92
C ASN A 11 24.28 -20.18 -7.84
N GLY A 12 25.36 -20.59 -8.55
CA GLY A 12 25.96 -21.90 -8.43
C GLY A 12 26.42 -22.20 -7.01
N MET A 13 27.08 -21.27 -6.34
CA MET A 13 27.49 -21.43 -4.93
C MET A 13 26.27 -21.51 -4.00
N LEU A 14 25.24 -20.70 -4.21
CA LEU A 14 24.00 -20.73 -3.42
C LEU A 14 23.23 -22.04 -3.61
N ALA A 15 23.28 -22.63 -4.80
CA ALA A 15 22.67 -23.93 -5.07
C ALA A 15 23.31 -25.10 -4.30
N TYR A 16 24.51 -24.93 -3.77
CA TYR A 16 25.21 -25.94 -2.94
C TYR A 16 25.01 -25.73 -1.43
N THR A 17 24.11 -24.86 -1.02
CA THR A 17 23.83 -24.69 0.42
C THR A 17 23.20 -25.92 1.03
N SER A 18 23.51 -26.21 2.30
CA SER A 18 23.01 -27.39 3.02
C SER A 18 21.48 -27.44 3.15
N CYS A 19 20.81 -26.32 3.08
CA CYS A 19 19.35 -26.23 3.12
C CYS A 19 18.69 -27.10 2.06
N GLY A 20 19.32 -27.31 0.90
CA GLY A 20 18.76 -28.12 -0.19
C GLY A 20 18.64 -29.62 0.10
N TRP A 21 19.40 -30.15 1.08
CA TRP A 21 19.43 -31.56 1.43
C TRP A 21 19.31 -31.85 2.93
N PHE A 22 19.17 -30.82 3.75
CA PHE A 22 19.04 -30.97 5.20
C PHE A 22 17.67 -31.52 5.61
N PHE A 23 16.61 -31.17 4.88
CA PHE A 23 15.25 -31.63 5.11
C PHE A 23 14.94 -32.84 4.20
N ASP A 24 14.03 -33.70 4.62
CA ASP A 24 13.71 -34.96 3.97
C ASP A 24 12.65 -34.85 2.84
N GLU A 25 12.16 -33.63 2.55
CA GLU A 25 11.15 -33.39 1.51
C GLU A 25 11.64 -32.36 0.47
N ILE A 26 11.63 -32.77 -0.82
CA ILE A 26 12.13 -31.96 -1.92
C ILE A 26 11.21 -30.81 -2.32
N SER A 27 9.93 -30.82 -1.92
CA SER A 27 9.00 -29.72 -2.14
C SER A 27 9.00 -28.69 -1.00
N GLY A 28 9.85 -28.85 0.01
CA GLY A 28 10.06 -27.91 1.09
C GLY A 28 10.57 -26.56 0.57
N ILE A 29 10.28 -25.49 1.33
CA ILE A 29 10.65 -24.11 0.94
C ILE A 29 12.15 -23.96 0.75
N GLU A 30 12.95 -24.63 1.54
CA GLU A 30 14.42 -24.60 1.50
C GLU A 30 14.95 -25.24 0.21
N THR A 31 14.47 -26.44 -0.12
CA THR A 31 14.89 -27.17 -1.32
C THR A 31 14.39 -26.46 -2.58
N THR A 32 13.15 -25.97 -2.59
CA THR A 32 12.65 -25.20 -3.73
C THR A 32 13.42 -23.88 -3.91
N GLN A 33 13.90 -23.25 -2.82
CA GLN A 33 14.76 -22.08 -2.92
C GLN A 33 16.11 -22.40 -3.55
N VAL A 34 16.72 -23.51 -3.18
CA VAL A 34 17.97 -24.00 -3.80
C VAL A 34 17.76 -24.31 -5.28
N MET A 35 16.63 -24.94 -5.63
CA MET A 35 16.26 -25.17 -7.04
C MET A 35 16.07 -23.86 -7.81
N LYS A 36 15.57 -22.77 -7.19
CA LYS A 36 15.47 -21.44 -7.82
C LYS A 36 16.85 -20.86 -8.12
N TYR A 37 17.83 -21.02 -7.23
CA TYR A 37 19.22 -20.63 -7.51
C TYR A 37 19.80 -21.41 -8.69
N ALA A 38 19.58 -22.73 -8.74
CA ALA A 38 19.99 -23.56 -9.85
C ALA A 38 19.32 -23.14 -11.16
N ALA A 39 18.01 -22.89 -11.14
CA ALA A 39 17.24 -22.41 -12.29
C ALA A 39 17.80 -21.07 -12.82
N ARG A 40 18.10 -20.11 -11.92
CA ARG A 40 18.68 -18.82 -12.33
C ARG A 40 20.07 -18.99 -12.91
N MET A 41 20.91 -19.86 -12.34
CA MET A 41 22.22 -20.20 -12.88
C MET A 41 22.10 -20.77 -14.29
N ILE A 42 21.18 -21.73 -14.50
CA ILE A 42 20.94 -22.37 -15.79
C ILE A 42 20.45 -21.35 -16.81
N GLN A 43 19.45 -20.54 -16.49
CA GLN A 43 18.94 -19.48 -17.36
C GLN A 43 20.06 -18.56 -17.85
N LEU A 44 20.89 -18.04 -16.94
CA LEU A 44 22.00 -17.16 -17.32
C LEU A 44 23.10 -17.91 -18.12
N ALA A 45 23.33 -19.20 -17.84
CA ALA A 45 24.27 -20.01 -18.58
C ALA A 45 23.78 -20.29 -20.01
N GLU A 46 22.51 -20.60 -20.20
CA GLU A 46 21.90 -20.75 -21.52
C GLU A 46 22.02 -19.47 -22.35
N GLU A 47 21.77 -18.29 -21.74
CA GLU A 47 21.94 -16.99 -22.40
C GLU A 47 23.41 -16.69 -22.80
N VAL A 48 24.37 -17.09 -21.97
CA VAL A 48 25.80 -16.78 -22.21
C VAL A 48 26.47 -17.77 -23.16
N PHE A 49 26.09 -19.05 -23.08
CA PHE A 49 26.75 -20.14 -23.81
C PHE A 49 25.92 -20.68 -24.97
N GLU A 50 24.68 -20.22 -25.13
CA GLU A 50 23.73 -20.63 -26.19
C GLU A 50 23.55 -22.18 -26.22
N THR A 51 23.54 -22.80 -25.06
CA THR A 51 23.46 -24.26 -24.89
C THR A 51 22.30 -24.61 -23.97
N PRO A 52 21.33 -25.44 -24.39
CA PRO A 52 20.22 -25.84 -23.56
C PRO A 52 20.71 -26.76 -22.42
N LEU A 53 20.46 -26.37 -21.17
CA LEU A 53 20.88 -27.06 -19.97
C LEU A 53 19.69 -27.49 -19.09
N GLU A 54 18.56 -26.78 -19.18
CA GLU A 54 17.39 -27.01 -18.31
C GLU A 54 16.88 -28.44 -18.40
N GLU A 55 16.73 -29.00 -19.62
CA GLU A 55 16.19 -30.34 -19.81
C GLU A 55 17.09 -31.44 -19.21
N GLU A 56 18.41 -31.31 -19.29
CA GLU A 56 19.34 -32.22 -18.67
C GLU A 56 19.19 -32.18 -17.14
N PHE A 57 19.10 -30.99 -16.56
CA PHE A 57 18.87 -30.78 -15.13
C PHE A 57 17.53 -31.39 -14.67
N LEU A 58 16.46 -31.18 -15.43
CA LEU A 58 15.16 -31.79 -15.17
C LEU A 58 15.19 -33.32 -15.21
N GLY A 59 15.99 -33.91 -16.08
CA GLY A 59 16.22 -35.36 -16.14
C GLY A 59 16.87 -35.90 -14.87
N TYR A 60 17.77 -35.16 -14.21
CA TYR A 60 18.29 -35.51 -12.90
C TYR A 60 17.26 -35.34 -11.79
N LEU A 61 16.49 -34.25 -11.78
CA LEU A 61 15.44 -34.01 -10.81
C LEU A 61 14.31 -35.04 -10.85
N GLU A 62 14.02 -35.59 -12.02
CA GLU A 62 13.02 -36.65 -12.17
C GLU A 62 13.33 -37.92 -11.37
N GLN A 63 14.62 -38.18 -11.10
CA GLN A 63 15.06 -39.31 -10.32
C GLN A 63 14.89 -39.13 -8.81
N ALA A 64 14.62 -37.93 -8.34
CA ALA A 64 14.41 -37.63 -6.93
C ALA A 64 12.90 -37.74 -6.58
N PRO A 65 12.47 -38.74 -5.82
CA PRO A 65 11.07 -38.87 -5.41
C PRO A 65 10.71 -37.85 -4.33
N SER A 66 9.48 -37.34 -4.36
CA SER A 66 8.89 -36.59 -3.25
C SER A 66 8.25 -37.54 -2.23
N ASN A 67 8.36 -37.23 -0.95
CA ASN A 67 7.65 -37.93 0.11
C ASN A 67 6.15 -37.59 0.13
N ILE A 68 5.75 -36.54 -0.60
CA ILE A 68 4.34 -36.16 -0.78
C ILE A 68 3.86 -36.72 -2.13
N PRO A 69 2.91 -37.69 -2.13
CA PRO A 69 2.47 -38.34 -3.37
C PRO A 69 1.96 -37.41 -4.47
N ASP A 70 1.31 -36.30 -4.09
CA ASP A 70 0.76 -35.31 -5.02
C ASP A 70 1.83 -34.54 -5.79
N HIS A 71 3.06 -34.49 -5.29
CA HIS A 71 4.19 -33.82 -5.93
C HIS A 71 4.99 -34.78 -6.83
N GLY A 72 4.95 -36.06 -6.56
CA GLY A 72 5.55 -37.13 -7.37
C GLY A 72 7.08 -37.11 -7.33
N ASN A 73 7.74 -36.21 -8.06
CA ASN A 73 9.19 -36.16 -8.16
C ASN A 73 9.72 -34.70 -8.29
N GLY A 74 11.03 -34.55 -8.26
CA GLY A 74 11.68 -33.24 -8.33
C GLY A 74 11.42 -32.46 -9.62
N ARG A 75 11.21 -33.12 -10.76
CA ARG A 75 10.80 -32.46 -12.00
C ARG A 75 9.45 -31.77 -11.83
N ARG A 76 8.45 -32.44 -11.29
CA ARG A 76 7.13 -31.84 -11.02
C ARG A 76 7.17 -30.74 -9.98
N VAL A 77 8.00 -30.91 -8.96
CA VAL A 77 8.25 -29.87 -7.95
C VAL A 77 8.85 -28.62 -8.62
N TYR A 78 9.84 -28.81 -9.49
CA TYR A 78 10.46 -27.71 -10.24
C TYR A 78 9.45 -27.00 -11.14
N GLU A 79 8.70 -27.75 -11.95
CA GLU A 79 7.69 -27.19 -12.86
C GLU A 79 6.60 -26.42 -12.11
N LYS A 80 6.22 -26.88 -10.92
CA LYS A 80 5.15 -26.29 -10.12
C LYS A 80 5.57 -25.07 -9.30
N PHE A 81 6.78 -25.09 -8.70
CA PHE A 81 7.19 -24.10 -7.68
C PHE A 81 8.42 -23.27 -8.06
N VAL A 82 9.19 -23.69 -9.04
CA VAL A 82 10.43 -23.04 -9.45
C VAL A 82 10.28 -22.34 -10.79
N LYS A 83 9.82 -23.05 -11.81
CA LYS A 83 9.68 -22.49 -13.17
C LYS A 83 8.76 -21.26 -13.23
N PRO A 84 7.62 -21.16 -12.50
CA PRO A 84 6.78 -19.96 -12.45
C PRO A 84 7.44 -18.77 -11.76
N ALA A 85 8.51 -18.99 -11.01
CA ALA A 85 9.28 -17.94 -10.36
C ALA A 85 10.49 -17.46 -11.19
N SER A 86 10.65 -17.96 -12.40
CA SER A 86 11.67 -17.50 -13.35
C SER A 86 11.30 -16.12 -13.89
N VAL A 87 12.25 -15.20 -13.85
CA VAL A 87 12.05 -13.81 -14.23
C VAL A 87 12.84 -13.50 -15.48
N ASP A 88 12.16 -12.98 -16.50
CA ASP A 88 12.74 -12.38 -17.68
C ASP A 88 12.33 -10.90 -17.83
N PHE A 89 12.82 -10.24 -18.86
CA PHE A 89 12.52 -8.82 -19.09
C PHE A 89 11.04 -8.58 -19.44
N LEU A 90 10.39 -9.51 -20.14
CA LEU A 90 8.96 -9.37 -20.46
C LEU A 90 8.11 -9.49 -19.21
N PHE A 91 8.47 -10.41 -18.32
CA PHE A 91 7.80 -10.56 -17.05
C PHE A 91 7.94 -9.31 -16.15
N VAL A 92 9.15 -8.72 -16.06
CA VAL A 92 9.34 -7.44 -15.36
C VAL A 92 8.55 -6.31 -16.01
N GLY A 93 8.53 -6.27 -17.36
CA GLY A 93 7.75 -5.30 -18.11
C GLY A 93 6.25 -5.45 -17.90
N SER A 94 5.74 -6.67 -17.70
CA SER A 94 4.33 -6.88 -17.37
C SER A 94 3.94 -6.30 -16.01
N HIS A 95 4.86 -6.33 -15.02
CA HIS A 95 4.66 -5.65 -13.74
C HIS A 95 4.53 -4.15 -13.92
N TYR A 96 5.49 -3.55 -14.65
CA TYR A 96 5.44 -2.13 -14.98
C TYR A 96 4.14 -1.75 -15.70
N ALA A 97 3.75 -2.53 -16.72
CA ALA A 97 2.56 -2.28 -17.51
C ALA A 97 1.26 -2.35 -16.67
N LEU A 98 1.14 -3.33 -15.77
CA LEU A 98 -0.03 -3.45 -14.89
C LEU A 98 -0.06 -2.38 -13.80
N SER A 99 1.09 -2.04 -13.18
CA SER A 99 1.19 -0.95 -12.21
C SER A 99 0.86 0.41 -12.85
N SER A 100 1.20 0.62 -14.12
CA SER A 100 0.91 1.86 -14.85
C SER A 100 -0.57 2.20 -15.01
N LEU A 101 -1.47 1.26 -14.75
CA LEU A 101 -2.92 1.49 -14.72
C LEU A 101 -3.38 2.25 -13.46
N PHE A 102 -2.57 2.24 -12.39
CA PHE A 102 -2.96 2.73 -11.06
C PHE A 102 -1.99 3.76 -10.49
N GLU A 103 -0.72 3.80 -10.94
CA GLU A 103 0.30 4.74 -10.48
C GLU A 103 0.40 5.97 -11.38
N GLU A 104 0.55 7.15 -10.78
CA GLU A 104 0.71 8.42 -11.50
C GLU A 104 2.17 8.72 -11.84
N GLU A 105 3.12 8.28 -10.99
CA GLU A 105 4.55 8.52 -11.17
C GLU A 105 5.25 7.29 -11.75
N LEU A 106 5.58 7.35 -13.04
CA LEU A 106 6.14 6.22 -13.80
C LEU A 106 7.59 6.42 -14.29
N GLU A 107 8.29 7.46 -13.83
CA GLU A 107 9.56 7.83 -14.47
C GLU A 107 10.67 6.79 -14.30
N ASN A 108 10.92 6.30 -13.07
CA ASN A 108 11.97 5.34 -12.77
C ASN A 108 11.50 4.37 -11.68
N ILE A 109 10.74 3.36 -12.05
CA ILE A 109 10.22 2.37 -11.09
C ILE A 109 11.24 1.26 -10.87
N ARG A 110 11.54 0.99 -9.59
CA ARG A 110 12.36 -0.15 -9.22
C ARG A 110 11.48 -1.37 -8.95
N ILE A 111 11.66 -2.41 -9.75
CA ILE A 111 10.99 -3.70 -9.62
C ILE A 111 12.06 -4.73 -9.25
N TYR A 112 12.17 -5.07 -7.97
CA TYR A 112 13.23 -5.93 -7.41
C TYR A 112 14.65 -5.49 -7.79
N CYS A 113 15.35 -6.29 -8.61
CA CYS A 113 16.69 -5.99 -9.10
C CYS A 113 16.70 -5.39 -10.51
N TYR A 114 15.58 -4.89 -10.98
CA TYR A 114 15.44 -4.19 -12.24
C TYR A 114 15.00 -2.74 -12.02
N THR A 115 15.33 -1.90 -12.99
CA THR A 115 14.82 -0.53 -13.09
C THR A 115 14.10 -0.39 -14.41
N ALA A 116 12.84 0.05 -14.37
CA ALA A 116 12.04 0.37 -15.53
C ALA A 116 12.04 1.87 -15.76
N GLU A 117 12.55 2.32 -16.90
CA GLU A 117 12.64 3.72 -17.31
C GLU A 117 11.57 4.02 -18.35
N ASN A 118 10.66 4.93 -18.07
CA ASN A 118 9.64 5.35 -19.02
C ASN A 118 10.28 5.99 -20.26
N ARG A 119 9.88 5.56 -21.44
CA ARG A 119 10.28 6.15 -22.74
C ARG A 119 9.13 6.85 -23.42
N PHE A 120 7.96 6.25 -23.36
CA PHE A 120 6.72 6.79 -23.87
C PHE A 120 5.57 6.19 -23.07
N PHE A 121 4.60 7.03 -22.70
CA PHE A 121 3.44 6.60 -21.92
C PHE A 121 2.21 7.44 -22.28
N GLU A 122 1.09 6.76 -22.48
CA GLU A 122 -0.24 7.36 -22.62
C GLU A 122 -1.24 6.57 -21.76
N SER A 123 -2.14 7.28 -21.12
CA SER A 123 -3.23 6.71 -20.34
C SER A 123 -4.56 7.24 -20.84
N HIS A 124 -5.53 6.35 -20.98
CA HIS A 124 -6.89 6.63 -21.44
C HIS A 124 -7.89 6.11 -20.42
N VAL A 125 -8.94 6.87 -20.14
CA VAL A 125 -10.00 6.50 -19.21
C VAL A 125 -11.36 6.59 -19.91
N ALA A 126 -12.17 5.54 -19.77
CA ALA A 126 -13.53 5.49 -20.28
C ALA A 126 -14.47 4.85 -19.23
N GLY A 127 -15.13 5.69 -18.43
CA GLY A 127 -15.87 5.23 -17.25
C GLY A 127 -14.94 4.62 -16.22
N GLN A 128 -15.19 3.36 -15.84
CA GLN A 128 -14.31 2.60 -14.92
C GLN A 128 -13.15 1.90 -15.65
N MET A 129 -13.16 1.88 -16.98
CA MET A 129 -12.09 1.25 -17.75
C MET A 129 -10.90 2.19 -17.89
N LYS A 130 -9.69 1.62 -17.77
CA LYS A 130 -8.43 2.32 -18.02
C LYS A 130 -7.63 1.55 -19.05
N LEU A 131 -6.92 2.26 -19.91
CA LEU A 131 -5.98 1.70 -20.86
C LEU A 131 -4.66 2.47 -20.75
N SER A 132 -3.57 1.76 -20.57
CA SER A 132 -2.21 2.30 -20.58
C SER A 132 -1.45 1.72 -21.77
N LEU A 133 -0.81 2.57 -22.54
CA LEU A 133 0.00 2.21 -23.72
C LEU A 133 1.38 2.84 -23.57
N GLY A 134 2.43 2.08 -23.85
CA GLY A 134 3.74 2.68 -23.69
C GLY A 134 4.90 1.84 -24.18
N THR A 135 6.09 2.46 -24.11
CA THR A 135 7.38 1.80 -24.25
C THR A 135 8.23 2.10 -23.03
N THR A 136 8.91 1.09 -22.51
CA THR A 136 9.78 1.22 -21.37
C THR A 136 11.09 0.48 -21.58
N ARG A 137 12.18 1.06 -21.09
CA ARG A 137 13.48 0.42 -21.04
C ARG A 137 13.66 -0.25 -19.69
N ILE A 138 13.93 -1.54 -19.70
CA ILE A 138 14.13 -2.32 -18.50
C ILE A 138 15.60 -2.67 -18.38
N VAL A 139 16.22 -2.31 -17.27
CA VAL A 139 17.64 -2.52 -16.98
C VAL A 139 17.78 -3.43 -15.76
N SER A 140 18.55 -4.49 -15.89
CA SER A 140 18.94 -5.34 -14.77
C SER A 140 20.04 -4.65 -13.96
N ASN A 141 19.79 -4.34 -12.69
CA ASN A 141 20.78 -3.72 -11.80
C ASN A 141 21.92 -4.67 -11.40
N LEU A 142 21.78 -5.98 -11.66
CA LEU A 142 22.78 -6.99 -11.38
C LEU A 142 23.70 -7.26 -12.58
N THR A 143 23.12 -7.43 -13.75
CA THR A 143 23.86 -7.83 -14.96
C THR A 143 24.13 -6.70 -15.93
N TRP A 144 23.45 -5.55 -15.73
CA TRP A 144 23.43 -4.39 -16.63
C TRP A 144 22.95 -4.69 -18.05
N ASP A 145 22.27 -5.83 -18.22
CA ASP A 145 21.55 -6.06 -19.46
C ASP A 145 20.31 -5.18 -19.50
N GLU A 146 19.91 -4.83 -20.67
CA GLU A 146 18.76 -3.97 -20.92
C GLU A 146 17.95 -4.45 -22.11
N THR A 147 16.66 -4.20 -22.06
CA THR A 147 15.74 -4.44 -23.17
C THR A 147 14.72 -3.32 -23.20
N GLU A 148 14.36 -2.86 -24.38
CA GLU A 148 13.23 -1.97 -24.58
C GLU A 148 12.01 -2.81 -24.94
N VAL A 149 10.90 -2.57 -24.26
CA VAL A 149 9.63 -3.29 -24.47
C VAL A 149 8.52 -2.30 -24.80
N CYS A 150 7.53 -2.78 -25.58
CA CYS A 150 6.25 -2.08 -25.77
C CYS A 150 5.13 -2.87 -25.10
N PHE A 151 4.15 -2.14 -24.58
CA PHE A 151 3.05 -2.75 -23.85
C PHE A 151 1.71 -2.06 -24.11
N ALA A 152 0.64 -2.81 -23.90
CA ALA A 152 -0.71 -2.31 -23.68
C ALA A 152 -1.28 -2.99 -22.44
N ALA A 153 -1.75 -2.22 -21.47
CA ALA A 153 -2.41 -2.72 -20.28
C ALA A 153 -3.83 -2.16 -20.19
N ALA A 154 -4.79 -3.01 -19.92
CA ALA A 154 -6.20 -2.64 -19.83
C ALA A 154 -6.78 -3.10 -18.48
N TYR A 155 -7.43 -2.18 -17.77
CA TYR A 155 -8.27 -2.45 -16.63
C TYR A 155 -9.74 -2.34 -17.05
N LEU A 156 -10.48 -3.41 -16.85
CA LEU A 156 -11.86 -3.55 -17.33
C LEU A 156 -12.88 -3.50 -16.19
N GLY A 157 -12.43 -3.17 -14.99
CA GLY A 157 -13.22 -3.16 -13.76
C GLY A 157 -12.96 -4.34 -12.84
N GLU A 158 -13.24 -4.20 -11.55
CA GLU A 158 -13.05 -5.17 -10.50
C GLU A 158 -11.60 -5.72 -10.45
N HIS A 159 -11.40 -7.00 -10.72
CA HIS A 159 -10.08 -7.65 -10.76
C HIS A 159 -9.57 -7.94 -12.18
N ASN A 160 -10.26 -7.41 -13.20
CA ASN A 160 -9.94 -7.70 -14.59
C ASN A 160 -8.90 -6.71 -15.13
N ALA A 161 -7.65 -6.93 -14.80
CA ALA A 161 -6.51 -6.22 -15.37
C ALA A 161 -5.64 -7.21 -16.18
N ASN A 162 -5.37 -6.86 -17.44
CA ASN A 162 -4.57 -7.65 -18.35
C ASN A 162 -3.58 -6.74 -19.09
N CYS A 163 -2.42 -7.28 -19.43
CA CYS A 163 -1.48 -6.59 -20.30
C CYS A 163 -0.89 -7.54 -21.34
N GLY A 164 -0.66 -7.01 -22.52
CA GLY A 164 0.19 -7.59 -23.53
C GLY A 164 1.53 -6.87 -23.55
N ILE A 165 2.63 -7.60 -23.78
CA ILE A 165 3.97 -7.04 -23.82
C ILE A 165 4.84 -7.76 -24.84
N LEU A 166 5.68 -7.01 -25.55
CA LEU A 166 6.68 -7.51 -26.50
C LEU A 166 7.97 -6.70 -26.41
N GLU A 167 9.07 -7.28 -26.88
CA GLU A 167 10.25 -6.49 -27.18
C GLU A 167 9.92 -5.43 -28.24
N TYR A 168 10.43 -4.23 -28.05
CA TYR A 168 10.18 -3.11 -28.95
C TYR A 168 10.78 -3.38 -30.34
N MET A 169 9.93 -3.42 -31.36
CA MET A 169 10.35 -3.78 -32.70
C MET A 169 10.68 -2.56 -33.57
N SER A 170 9.73 -1.65 -33.75
CA SER A 170 9.89 -0.40 -34.47
C SER A 170 8.85 0.63 -34.08
N ARG A 171 9.15 1.90 -34.38
CA ARG A 171 8.22 3.00 -34.09
C ARG A 171 6.92 2.87 -34.89
N GLU A 172 7.00 2.44 -36.15
CA GLU A 172 5.83 2.30 -37.02
C GLU A 172 4.92 1.17 -36.53
N ALA A 173 5.48 0.02 -36.17
CA ALA A 173 4.72 -1.12 -35.66
C ALA A 173 4.03 -0.76 -34.29
N PHE A 174 4.73 -0.08 -33.40
CA PHE A 174 4.16 0.39 -32.15
C PHE A 174 3.03 1.40 -32.40
N GLN A 175 3.21 2.34 -33.29
CA GLN A 175 2.20 3.34 -33.62
C GLN A 175 0.92 2.71 -34.20
N THR A 176 1.05 1.75 -35.11
CA THR A 176 -0.10 1.01 -35.66
C THR A 176 -0.86 0.25 -34.56
N MET A 177 -0.14 -0.50 -33.73
CA MET A 177 -0.72 -1.21 -32.59
C MET A 177 -1.47 -0.27 -31.65
N ARG A 178 -0.86 0.87 -31.30
CA ARG A 178 -1.44 1.87 -30.42
C ARG A 178 -2.75 2.41 -30.97
N GLU A 179 -2.76 2.87 -32.24
CA GLU A 179 -3.94 3.44 -32.90
C GLU A 179 -5.08 2.42 -32.98
N GLU A 180 -4.79 1.16 -33.30
CA GLU A 180 -5.80 0.10 -33.38
C GLU A 180 -6.40 -0.25 -32.02
N ILE A 181 -5.59 -0.37 -30.96
CA ILE A 181 -6.07 -0.69 -29.61
C ILE A 181 -6.86 0.50 -29.03
N GLU A 182 -6.37 1.72 -29.21
CA GLU A 182 -7.03 2.95 -28.75
C GLU A 182 -8.41 3.12 -29.39
N ASP A 183 -8.52 2.91 -30.71
CA ASP A 183 -9.80 3.02 -31.44
C ASP A 183 -10.84 2.01 -30.94
N VAL A 184 -10.42 0.79 -30.64
CA VAL A 184 -11.31 -0.24 -30.08
C VAL A 184 -11.70 0.09 -28.64
N PHE A 185 -10.77 0.60 -27.82
CA PHE A 185 -11.03 0.99 -26.44
C PHE A 185 -12.13 2.05 -26.35
N TYR A 186 -12.07 3.10 -27.17
CA TYR A 186 -13.08 4.16 -27.17
C TYR A 186 -14.43 3.74 -27.75
N LYS A 187 -14.49 2.64 -28.50
CA LYS A 187 -15.77 2.01 -28.91
C LYS A 187 -16.46 1.29 -27.76
N GLY A 188 -15.75 0.98 -26.69
CA GLY A 188 -16.26 0.24 -25.53
C GLY A 188 -16.56 -1.23 -25.81
N ASP A 189 -16.02 -1.80 -26.91
CA ASP A 189 -16.16 -3.22 -27.26
C ASP A 189 -15.07 -4.06 -26.55
N ILE A 190 -15.35 -4.49 -25.31
CA ILE A 190 -14.41 -5.28 -24.49
C ILE A 190 -13.96 -6.57 -25.20
N PRO A 191 -14.84 -7.40 -25.78
CA PRO A 191 -14.42 -8.58 -26.54
C PRO A 191 -13.47 -8.27 -27.69
N GLU A 192 -13.69 -7.17 -28.40
CA GLU A 192 -12.82 -6.77 -29.50
C GLU A 192 -11.48 -6.21 -28.99
N LEU A 193 -11.49 -5.49 -27.87
CA LEU A 193 -10.28 -5.01 -27.23
C LEU A 193 -9.36 -6.17 -26.82
N ILE A 194 -9.90 -7.21 -26.20
CA ILE A 194 -9.14 -8.41 -25.86
C ILE A 194 -8.58 -9.09 -27.10
N ARG A 195 -9.38 -9.24 -28.17
CA ARG A 195 -8.92 -9.83 -29.44
C ARG A 195 -7.83 -9.00 -30.11
N SER A 196 -7.97 -7.68 -30.09
CA SER A 196 -6.97 -6.76 -30.63
C SER A 196 -5.64 -6.90 -29.88
N MET A 197 -5.69 -6.91 -28.54
CA MET A 197 -4.51 -7.16 -27.71
C MET A 197 -3.89 -8.54 -28.02
N ASP A 198 -4.69 -9.59 -28.07
CA ASP A 198 -4.20 -10.95 -28.41
C ASP A 198 -3.55 -11.00 -29.80
N SER A 199 -4.07 -10.28 -30.78
CA SER A 199 -3.52 -10.27 -32.13
C SER A 199 -2.14 -9.61 -32.21
N HIS A 200 -1.90 -8.58 -31.40
CA HIS A 200 -0.63 -7.86 -31.37
C HIS A 200 0.42 -8.52 -30.49
N PHE A 201 0.03 -9.05 -29.32
CA PHE A 201 0.94 -9.56 -28.30
C PHE A 201 1.05 -11.10 -28.29
N GLY A 202 0.15 -11.80 -28.97
CA GLY A 202 0.17 -13.27 -29.08
C GLY A 202 0.12 -13.96 -27.71
N GLY A 203 1.10 -14.84 -27.47
CA GLY A 203 1.18 -15.58 -26.21
C GLY A 203 1.78 -14.81 -25.03
N HIS A 204 2.15 -13.55 -25.19
CA HIS A 204 2.77 -12.73 -24.14
C HIS A 204 1.74 -11.83 -23.45
N ASN A 205 0.63 -12.45 -23.03
CA ASN A 205 -0.42 -11.82 -22.26
C ASN A 205 -0.29 -12.21 -20.79
N TYR A 206 -0.32 -11.20 -19.92
CA TYR A 206 -0.21 -11.34 -18.48
C TYR A 206 -1.42 -10.72 -17.82
N SER A 207 -1.76 -11.22 -16.64
CA SER A 207 -2.83 -10.70 -15.81
C SER A 207 -2.33 -10.56 -14.37
N LEU A 208 -3.15 -10.04 -13.48
CA LEU A 208 -2.81 -9.93 -12.05
C LEU A 208 -2.32 -11.26 -11.44
N TRP A 209 -2.77 -12.41 -11.95
CA TRP A 209 -2.37 -13.74 -11.48
C TRP A 209 -0.90 -14.10 -11.78
N HIS A 210 -0.29 -13.41 -12.74
CA HIS A 210 1.10 -13.64 -13.13
C HIS A 210 2.07 -12.74 -12.36
N LEU A 211 1.57 -11.70 -11.64
CA LEU A 211 2.42 -10.83 -10.85
C LEU A 211 3.02 -11.56 -9.64
N PHE A 212 4.18 -11.12 -9.18
CA PHE A 212 4.68 -11.50 -7.88
C PHE A 212 3.69 -11.09 -6.79
N LYS A 213 3.64 -11.89 -5.70
CA LYS A 213 2.64 -11.70 -4.64
C LYS A 213 2.64 -10.29 -4.06
N ASP A 214 3.81 -9.71 -3.88
CA ASP A 214 3.94 -8.36 -3.29
C ASP A 214 3.37 -7.30 -4.23
N GLU A 215 3.71 -7.35 -5.53
CA GLU A 215 3.15 -6.46 -6.55
C GLU A 215 1.66 -6.73 -6.79
N GLN A 216 1.25 -7.99 -6.77
CA GLN A 216 -0.16 -8.36 -6.84
C GLN A 216 -0.96 -7.74 -5.68
N GLN A 217 -0.41 -7.80 -4.47
CA GLN A 217 -1.06 -7.20 -3.29
C GLN A 217 -1.13 -5.69 -3.41
N LYS A 218 -0.07 -5.03 -3.93
CA LYS A 218 -0.05 -3.58 -4.15
C LYS A 218 -1.15 -3.17 -5.14
N VAL A 219 -1.18 -3.77 -6.34
CA VAL A 219 -2.19 -3.47 -7.35
C VAL A 219 -3.61 -3.79 -6.86
N LEU A 220 -3.80 -4.91 -6.14
CA LEU A 220 -5.09 -5.24 -5.54
C LEU A 220 -5.50 -4.22 -4.46
N HIS A 221 -4.55 -3.74 -3.67
CA HIS A 221 -4.81 -2.68 -2.69
C HIS A 221 -5.33 -1.42 -3.37
N ASP A 222 -4.68 -0.96 -4.45
CA ASP A 222 -5.07 0.23 -5.20
C ASP A 222 -6.47 0.06 -5.84
N ILE A 223 -6.75 -1.11 -6.42
CA ILE A 223 -8.08 -1.45 -6.95
C ILE A 223 -9.14 -1.42 -5.83
N ILE A 224 -8.84 -2.02 -4.69
CA ILE A 224 -9.75 -2.06 -3.54
C ILE A 224 -10.00 -0.64 -3.02
N GLN A 225 -8.96 0.17 -2.87
CA GLN A 225 -9.09 1.55 -2.40
C GLN A 225 -9.99 2.38 -3.33
N THR A 226 -9.75 2.32 -4.64
CA THR A 226 -10.59 3.01 -5.63
C THR A 226 -12.06 2.59 -5.54
N ASN A 227 -12.32 1.29 -5.44
CA ASN A 227 -13.70 0.78 -5.33
C ASN A 227 -14.36 1.15 -3.99
N LEU A 228 -13.59 1.18 -2.90
CA LEU A 228 -14.09 1.59 -1.58
C LEU A 228 -14.43 3.09 -1.57
N GLU A 229 -13.61 3.94 -2.18
CA GLU A 229 -13.88 5.37 -2.31
C GLU A 229 -15.17 5.63 -3.14
N GLU A 230 -15.37 4.92 -4.25
CA GLU A 230 -16.59 5.02 -5.03
C GLU A 230 -17.83 4.57 -4.24
N ALA A 231 -17.74 3.47 -3.49
CA ALA A 231 -18.80 2.97 -2.63
C ALA A 231 -19.11 3.98 -1.51
N GLU A 232 -18.09 4.52 -0.87
CA GLU A 232 -18.24 5.53 0.17
C GLU A 232 -18.89 6.81 -0.37
N ASN A 233 -18.45 7.31 -1.53
CA ASN A 233 -19.08 8.48 -2.17
C ASN A 233 -20.55 8.24 -2.48
N THR A 234 -20.92 7.02 -2.87
CA THR A 234 -22.33 6.64 -3.07
C THR A 234 -23.11 6.67 -1.75
N LEU A 235 -22.55 6.10 -0.68
CA LEU A 235 -23.16 6.13 0.66
C LEU A 235 -23.30 7.56 1.18
N ARG A 236 -22.29 8.40 0.96
CA ARG A 236 -22.30 9.83 1.31
C ARG A 236 -23.45 10.56 0.60
N GLY A 237 -23.61 10.35 -0.71
CA GLY A 237 -24.74 10.91 -1.46
C GLY A 237 -26.10 10.50 -0.89
N ILE A 238 -26.24 9.25 -0.41
CA ILE A 238 -27.46 8.79 0.26
C ILE A 238 -27.68 9.51 1.60
N VAL A 239 -26.63 9.65 2.41
CA VAL A 239 -26.69 10.35 3.72
C VAL A 239 -27.06 11.81 3.50
N ASP A 240 -26.42 12.51 2.58
CA ASP A 240 -26.66 13.91 2.26
C ASP A 240 -28.10 14.14 1.79
N GLN A 241 -28.61 13.28 0.89
CA GLN A 241 -29.99 13.35 0.40
C GLN A 241 -31.01 13.21 1.53
N HIS A 242 -30.73 12.42 2.55
CA HIS A 242 -31.64 12.12 3.63
C HIS A 242 -31.30 12.81 4.96
N TYR A 243 -30.29 13.68 4.99
CA TYR A 243 -29.78 14.35 6.19
C TYR A 243 -30.88 15.02 7.01
N THR A 244 -31.74 15.85 6.38
CA THR A 244 -32.82 16.54 7.06
C THR A 244 -33.85 15.58 7.65
N LEU A 245 -34.17 14.49 6.93
CA LEU A 245 -35.10 13.47 7.42
C LEU A 245 -34.51 12.74 8.63
N MET A 246 -33.23 12.40 8.62
CA MET A 246 -32.56 11.71 9.72
C MET A 246 -32.55 12.57 10.99
N ASN A 247 -32.23 13.85 10.86
CA ASN A 247 -32.31 14.79 11.99
C ASN A 247 -33.75 14.94 12.54
N PHE A 248 -34.73 15.07 11.67
CA PHE A 248 -36.12 15.12 12.11
C PHE A 248 -36.56 13.85 12.86
N LEU A 249 -36.18 12.67 12.36
CA LEU A 249 -36.46 11.40 13.06
C LEU A 249 -35.84 11.36 14.46
N THR A 250 -34.62 11.87 14.60
CA THR A 250 -33.91 11.97 15.87
C THR A 250 -34.64 12.92 16.84
N GLU A 251 -35.04 14.10 16.37
CA GLU A 251 -35.77 15.09 17.17
C GLU A 251 -37.10 14.53 17.74
N ILE A 252 -37.80 13.70 16.96
CA ILE A 252 -39.06 13.07 17.40
C ILE A 252 -38.84 11.71 18.10
N ASN A 253 -37.58 11.36 18.45
CA ASN A 253 -37.19 10.07 19.05
C ASN A 253 -37.66 8.84 18.25
N THR A 254 -37.72 8.93 16.94
CA THR A 254 -38.03 7.82 16.05
C THR A 254 -36.71 7.23 15.49
N PRO A 255 -36.55 5.90 15.54
CA PRO A 255 -35.30 5.30 15.07
C PRO A 255 -35.09 5.51 13.56
N ILE A 256 -33.88 5.87 13.18
CA ILE A 256 -33.47 5.96 11.78
C ILE A 256 -33.55 4.56 11.14
N PRO A 257 -34.12 4.43 9.91
CA PRO A 257 -34.15 3.15 9.20
C PRO A 257 -32.75 2.53 9.08
N LYS A 258 -32.66 1.20 9.29
CA LYS A 258 -31.37 0.48 9.38
C LYS A 258 -30.43 0.72 8.19
N SER A 259 -30.96 0.84 6.97
CA SER A 259 -30.14 1.09 5.77
C SER A 259 -29.51 2.48 5.79
N LEU A 260 -30.23 3.52 6.17
CA LEU A 260 -29.71 4.87 6.31
C LEU A 260 -28.74 4.98 7.49
N HIS A 261 -29.07 4.31 8.60
CA HIS A 261 -28.18 4.27 9.77
C HIS A 261 -26.83 3.63 9.43
N LYS A 262 -26.81 2.50 8.69
CA LYS A 262 -25.56 1.87 8.26
C LYS A 262 -24.76 2.71 7.26
N ALA A 263 -25.43 3.41 6.34
CA ALA A 263 -24.76 4.33 5.45
C ALA A 263 -24.10 5.48 6.25
N ALA A 264 -24.82 6.07 7.20
CA ALA A 264 -24.29 7.12 8.06
C ALA A 264 -23.13 6.63 8.97
N GLU A 265 -23.23 5.43 9.51
CA GLU A 265 -22.17 4.79 10.30
C GLU A 265 -20.85 4.70 9.51
N THR A 266 -20.93 4.25 8.25
CA THR A 266 -19.76 4.17 7.37
C THR A 266 -19.19 5.56 7.05
N VAL A 267 -20.06 6.53 6.70
CA VAL A 267 -19.62 7.87 6.31
C VAL A 267 -18.98 8.63 7.47
N VAL A 268 -19.64 8.63 8.65
CA VAL A 268 -19.13 9.34 9.82
C VAL A 268 -17.83 8.72 10.34
N GLN A 269 -17.73 7.38 10.33
CA GLN A 269 -16.49 6.67 10.67
C GLN A 269 -15.35 7.10 9.74
N SER A 270 -15.57 7.08 8.44
CA SER A 270 -14.57 7.47 7.45
C SER A 270 -14.16 8.93 7.58
N ASP A 271 -15.11 9.85 7.82
CA ASP A 271 -14.81 11.27 8.00
C ASP A 271 -13.97 11.52 9.26
N LEU A 272 -14.26 10.83 10.36
CA LEU A 272 -13.45 10.91 11.57
C LEU A 272 -12.02 10.37 11.34
N LEU A 273 -11.87 9.26 10.62
CA LEU A 273 -10.55 8.69 10.33
C LEU A 273 -9.72 9.64 9.45
N ARG A 274 -10.34 10.25 8.41
CA ARG A 274 -9.66 11.22 7.53
C ARG A 274 -9.19 12.45 8.29
N LEU A 275 -9.98 12.97 9.23
CA LEU A 275 -9.57 14.11 10.06
C LEU A 275 -8.27 13.84 10.82
N PHE A 276 -8.04 12.60 11.27
CA PHE A 276 -6.78 12.26 11.94
C PHE A 276 -5.60 12.04 10.98
N GLU A 277 -5.84 11.93 9.67
CA GLU A 277 -4.80 11.86 8.63
C GLU A 277 -4.33 13.26 8.20
N ASP A 278 -5.16 14.28 8.34
CA ASP A 278 -4.79 15.66 8.03
C ASP A 278 -3.69 16.16 8.98
N GLU A 279 -2.81 17.03 8.49
CA GLU A 279 -1.74 17.62 9.32
C GLU A 279 -2.34 18.44 10.46
N GLU A 280 -3.36 19.21 10.18
CA GLU A 280 -4.08 20.07 11.14
C GLU A 280 -5.58 19.71 11.16
N PRO A 281 -6.03 18.77 12.02
CA PRO A 281 -7.44 18.42 12.16
C PRO A 281 -8.34 19.63 12.48
N ASP A 282 -9.41 19.82 11.71
CA ASP A 282 -10.42 20.84 11.98
C ASP A 282 -11.26 20.44 13.22
N LEU A 283 -11.06 21.16 14.34
CA LEU A 283 -11.77 20.90 15.60
C LEU A 283 -13.28 21.13 15.47
N ASP A 284 -13.71 22.14 14.74
CA ASP A 284 -15.12 22.41 14.52
C ASP A 284 -15.80 21.27 13.75
N GLN A 285 -15.07 20.67 12.81
CA GLN A 285 -15.54 19.49 12.07
C GLN A 285 -15.55 18.25 12.96
N LEU A 286 -14.52 18.04 13.79
CA LEU A 286 -14.43 16.95 14.74
C LEU A 286 -15.62 16.98 15.71
N GLU A 287 -15.89 18.13 16.33
CA GLU A 287 -17.02 18.30 17.26
C GLU A 287 -18.37 18.04 16.58
N ARG A 288 -18.55 18.54 15.34
CA ARG A 288 -19.76 18.27 14.56
C ARG A 288 -19.97 16.79 14.28
N LEU A 289 -18.93 16.06 13.88
CA LEU A 289 -19.04 14.63 13.59
C LEU A 289 -19.32 13.81 14.85
N ILE A 290 -18.70 14.15 15.98
CA ILE A 290 -18.96 13.50 17.26
C ILE A 290 -20.41 13.75 17.73
N THR A 291 -20.88 14.99 17.61
CA THR A 291 -22.27 15.33 17.92
C THR A 291 -23.25 14.57 17.04
N GLN A 292 -22.96 14.51 15.74
CA GLN A 292 -23.77 13.78 14.77
C GLN A 292 -23.81 12.28 15.06
N ALA A 293 -22.64 11.68 15.41
CA ALA A 293 -22.55 10.27 15.81
C ALA A 293 -23.40 9.99 17.04
N HIS A 294 -23.37 10.88 18.03
CA HIS A 294 -24.17 10.78 19.25
C HIS A 294 -25.69 10.90 18.93
N ASP A 295 -26.09 11.93 18.21
CA ASP A 295 -27.50 12.21 17.90
C ASP A 295 -28.16 11.09 17.09
N TRP A 296 -27.45 10.60 16.09
CA TRP A 296 -27.91 9.50 15.26
C TRP A 296 -27.70 8.12 15.89
N ARG A 297 -27.09 8.06 17.08
CA ARG A 297 -26.75 6.83 17.83
C ARG A 297 -25.93 5.86 16.99
N ILE A 298 -24.93 6.39 16.30
CA ILE A 298 -24.02 5.62 15.44
C ILE A 298 -23.06 4.78 16.32
N HIS A 299 -22.83 3.55 15.91
CA HIS A 299 -21.79 2.70 16.50
C HIS A 299 -20.49 2.89 15.73
N LEU A 300 -19.54 3.61 16.33
CA LEU A 300 -18.21 3.81 15.79
C LEU A 300 -17.29 2.64 16.16
N ASP A 301 -16.37 2.28 15.26
CA ASP A 301 -15.25 1.41 15.62
C ASP A 301 -14.23 2.21 16.45
N THR A 302 -14.39 2.12 17.77
CA THR A 302 -13.54 2.84 18.72
C THR A 302 -12.11 2.33 18.75
N THR A 303 -11.84 1.10 18.28
CA THR A 303 -10.50 0.52 18.23
C THR A 303 -9.66 1.20 17.14
N GLU A 304 -10.20 1.29 15.94
CA GLU A 304 -9.53 1.94 14.82
C GLU A 304 -9.37 3.45 15.05
N LEU A 305 -10.43 4.12 15.51
CA LEU A 305 -10.39 5.54 15.86
C LEU A 305 -9.38 5.82 16.97
N GLY A 306 -9.35 4.99 18.03
CA GLY A 306 -8.41 5.13 19.14
C GLY A 306 -6.96 5.00 18.69
N TYR A 307 -6.69 4.08 17.78
CA TYR A 307 -5.36 3.93 17.20
C TYR A 307 -4.93 5.16 16.37
N LYS A 308 -5.78 5.64 15.45
CA LYS A 308 -5.49 6.81 14.59
C LYS A 308 -5.38 8.09 15.41
N ALA A 309 -6.30 8.31 16.36
CA ALA A 309 -6.26 9.48 17.23
C ALA A 309 -5.02 9.46 18.14
N GLY A 310 -4.67 8.30 18.71
CA GLY A 310 -3.46 8.16 19.54
C GLY A 310 -2.19 8.45 18.75
N TRP A 311 -2.08 7.92 17.53
CA TRP A 311 -0.96 8.21 16.64
C TRP A 311 -0.86 9.70 16.29
N LYS A 312 -2.00 10.36 16.05
CA LYS A 312 -2.03 11.80 15.79
C LYS A 312 -1.55 12.63 16.98
N ILE A 313 -2.02 12.27 18.17
CA ILE A 313 -1.60 12.94 19.40
C ILE A 313 -0.10 12.75 19.64
N ASP A 314 0.42 11.53 19.46
CA ASP A 314 1.86 11.25 19.57
C ASP A 314 2.68 12.11 18.60
N HIS A 315 2.20 12.30 17.36
CA HIS A 315 2.85 13.13 16.37
C HIS A 315 2.85 14.62 16.75
N LEU A 316 1.74 15.14 17.27
CA LEU A 316 1.64 16.52 17.76
C LEU A 316 2.53 16.74 18.99
N MET A 317 2.56 15.78 19.91
CA MET A 317 3.46 15.80 21.06
C MET A 317 4.94 15.79 20.66
N TRP A 318 5.30 15.06 19.60
CA TRP A 318 6.65 15.11 19.04
C TRP A 318 7.01 16.50 18.50
N HIS A 319 6.08 17.21 17.85
CA HIS A 319 6.30 18.60 17.45
C HIS A 319 6.45 19.53 18.66
N LEU A 320 5.66 19.33 19.71
CA LEU A 320 5.78 20.10 20.93
C LEU A 320 7.13 19.85 21.64
N GLU A 321 7.71 18.67 21.56
CA GLU A 321 9.06 18.38 22.07
C GLU A 321 10.15 19.20 21.35
N GLN A 322 9.97 19.52 20.06
CA GLN A 322 10.90 20.33 19.29
C GLN A 322 10.80 21.83 19.63
N ASP A 323 9.60 22.31 19.99
CA ASP A 323 9.36 23.68 20.46
C ASP A 323 8.49 23.64 21.76
N PRO A 324 9.14 23.39 22.91
CA PRO A 324 8.44 23.22 24.19
C PRO A 324 7.67 24.45 24.69
N GLU A 325 7.97 25.65 24.21
CA GLU A 325 7.32 26.89 24.61
C GLU A 325 6.10 27.25 23.74
N ASP A 326 5.78 26.43 22.70
CA ASP A 326 4.63 26.63 21.80
C ASP A 326 3.31 26.37 22.57
N ARG A 327 2.70 27.45 23.03
CA ARG A 327 1.44 27.41 23.76
C ARG A 327 0.24 27.11 22.87
N ASP A 328 0.28 27.56 21.64
CA ASP A 328 -0.83 27.40 20.72
C ASP A 328 -0.96 25.92 20.33
N LEU A 329 0.16 25.24 20.08
CA LEU A 329 0.20 23.81 19.87
C LEU A 329 -0.22 23.02 21.13
N LEU A 330 0.28 23.42 22.29
CA LEU A 330 -0.09 22.78 23.56
C LEU A 330 -1.59 22.88 23.83
N GLN A 331 -2.18 24.04 23.63
CA GLN A 331 -3.62 24.26 23.77
C GLN A 331 -4.40 23.41 22.75
N TRP A 332 -3.95 23.37 21.51
CA TRP A 332 -4.62 22.61 20.47
C TRP A 332 -4.64 21.10 20.76
N ILE A 333 -3.54 20.53 21.25
CA ILE A 333 -3.49 19.13 21.68
C ILE A 333 -4.56 18.86 22.77
N ILE A 334 -4.68 19.79 23.74
CA ILE A 334 -5.66 19.68 24.81
C ILE A 334 -7.09 19.75 24.25
N GLU A 335 -7.35 20.66 23.33
CA GLU A 335 -8.67 20.80 22.70
C GLU A 335 -9.08 19.56 21.90
N ILE A 336 -8.14 18.90 21.22
CA ILE A 336 -8.37 17.60 20.56
C ILE A 336 -8.75 16.55 21.62
N LEU A 337 -7.99 16.45 22.70
CA LEU A 337 -8.24 15.47 23.77
C LEU A 337 -9.59 15.70 24.47
N ASP A 338 -9.93 16.96 24.75
CA ASP A 338 -11.23 17.34 25.31
C ASP A 338 -12.38 16.94 24.36
N THR A 339 -12.23 17.21 23.07
CA THR A 339 -13.24 16.92 22.05
C THR A 339 -13.45 15.41 21.85
N LEU A 340 -12.39 14.60 22.04
CA LEU A 340 -12.47 13.14 21.95
C LEU A 340 -13.05 12.44 23.17
N GLN A 341 -13.10 13.12 24.32
CA GLN A 341 -13.54 12.53 25.59
C GLN A 341 -14.92 11.84 25.53
N PRO A 342 -15.95 12.40 24.83
CA PRO A 342 -17.27 11.76 24.74
C PRO A 342 -17.26 10.39 24.04
N LEU A 343 -16.28 10.12 23.18
CA LEU A 343 -16.17 8.85 22.45
C LEU A 343 -15.59 7.73 23.31
N SER A 344 -15.02 8.04 24.46
CA SER A 344 -14.39 7.06 25.39
C SER A 344 -13.43 6.11 24.66
N LEU A 345 -12.57 6.66 23.79
CA LEU A 345 -11.59 5.90 23.04
C LEU A 345 -10.50 5.32 23.95
N ASP A 346 -10.06 4.10 23.66
CA ASP A 346 -8.86 3.53 24.28
C ASP A 346 -7.62 4.05 23.52
N LEU A 347 -7.13 5.21 23.97
CA LEU A 347 -5.97 5.88 23.37
C LEU A 347 -4.68 5.28 23.94
N ASN A 348 -3.83 4.76 23.05
CA ASN A 348 -2.47 4.40 23.46
C ASN A 348 -1.58 5.66 23.45
N LEU A 349 -1.45 6.31 24.57
CA LEU A 349 -0.70 7.56 24.76
C LEU A 349 0.69 7.35 25.38
N TRP A 350 1.25 6.13 25.31
CA TRP A 350 2.53 5.82 25.94
C TRP A 350 3.69 6.68 25.42
N GLN A 351 3.75 6.98 24.13
CA GLN A 351 4.77 7.87 23.59
C GLN A 351 4.55 9.31 24.06
N SER A 352 3.33 9.79 24.00
CA SER A 352 2.94 11.10 24.52
C SER A 352 3.30 11.29 25.98
N GLN A 353 3.11 10.28 26.83
CA GLN A 353 3.52 10.28 28.24
C GLN A 353 5.03 10.40 28.41
N ASN A 354 5.83 9.71 27.58
CA ASN A 354 7.29 9.82 27.60
C ASN A 354 7.76 11.23 27.18
N ILE A 355 7.20 11.76 26.11
CA ILE A 355 7.51 13.13 25.67
C ILE A 355 7.13 14.14 26.75
N PHE A 356 5.97 14.00 27.35
CA PHE A 356 5.55 14.85 28.47
C PHE A 356 6.55 14.82 29.63
N PHE A 357 7.07 13.64 29.98
CA PHE A 357 8.09 13.50 31.01
C PHE A 357 9.36 14.29 30.68
N HIS A 358 9.82 14.25 29.43
CA HIS A 358 10.96 15.02 28.95
C HIS A 358 10.67 16.54 29.02
N LEU A 359 9.49 16.97 28.57
CA LEU A 359 9.06 18.38 28.64
C LEU A 359 9.10 18.91 30.08
N VAL A 360 8.58 18.13 31.03
CA VAL A 360 8.62 18.51 32.42
C VAL A 360 10.06 18.59 32.95
N GLN A 361 10.89 17.60 32.61
CA GLN A 361 12.27 17.54 33.11
C GLN A 361 13.14 18.68 32.56
N ASP A 362 12.97 19.04 31.30
CA ASP A 362 13.87 19.96 30.60
C ASP A 362 13.37 21.42 30.63
N THR A 363 12.05 21.64 30.71
CA THR A 363 11.48 22.99 30.47
C THR A 363 10.71 23.54 31.68
N TYR A 364 10.14 22.68 32.55
CA TYR A 364 9.22 23.12 33.60
C TYR A 364 9.86 24.08 34.60
N GLU A 365 11.08 23.82 35.08
CA GLU A 365 11.78 24.66 36.06
C GLU A 365 12.02 26.09 35.53
N GLN A 366 12.43 26.18 34.25
CA GLN A 366 12.64 27.45 33.56
C GLN A 366 11.34 28.27 33.42
N MET A 367 10.25 27.59 33.04
CA MET A 367 8.93 28.24 32.88
C MET A 367 8.36 28.63 34.25
N TRP A 368 8.60 27.86 35.31
CA TRP A 368 8.23 28.20 36.66
C TRP A 368 8.94 29.46 37.19
N ASP A 369 10.24 29.60 36.87
CA ASP A 369 11.00 30.78 37.24
C ASP A 369 10.53 32.05 36.44
N LYS A 370 10.24 31.94 35.17
CA LYS A 370 9.64 33.01 34.37
C LYS A 370 8.27 33.43 34.91
N ALA A 371 7.44 32.48 35.30
CA ALA A 371 6.11 32.71 35.88
C ALA A 371 6.18 33.45 37.22
N ASN A 372 7.16 33.09 38.08
CA ASN A 372 7.41 33.77 39.35
C ASN A 372 7.95 35.22 39.20
N GLN A 373 8.58 35.49 38.06
CA GLN A 373 8.99 36.83 37.67
C GLN A 373 7.85 37.68 37.12
N GLY A 374 6.65 37.09 36.96
CA GLY A 374 5.43 37.79 36.53
C GLY A 374 5.13 37.70 35.06
N GLU A 375 5.79 36.78 34.32
CA GLU A 375 5.53 36.56 32.90
C GLU A 375 4.23 35.78 32.71
N GLU A 376 3.20 36.43 32.15
CA GLU A 376 1.87 35.84 31.98
C GLU A 376 1.91 34.62 31.03
N ALA A 377 2.72 34.67 29.95
CA ALA A 377 2.89 33.59 29.01
C ALA A 377 3.38 32.29 29.69
N ALA A 378 4.30 32.40 30.65
CA ALA A 378 4.81 31.25 31.39
C ALA A 378 3.76 30.68 32.37
N LYS A 379 2.94 31.55 32.96
CA LYS A 379 1.83 31.09 33.83
C LYS A 379 0.79 30.32 33.01
N GLU A 380 0.40 30.84 31.86
CA GLU A 380 -0.54 30.15 30.96
C GLU A 380 0.01 28.79 30.52
N TRP A 381 1.29 28.73 30.15
CA TRP A 381 1.94 27.49 29.76
C TRP A 381 1.89 26.43 30.88
N ILE A 382 2.16 26.82 32.12
CA ILE A 382 2.08 25.88 33.29
C ILE A 382 0.66 25.36 33.45
N VAL A 383 -0.37 26.21 33.34
CA VAL A 383 -1.77 25.80 33.48
C VAL A 383 -2.14 24.80 32.33
N LEU A 384 -1.72 25.09 31.11
CA LEU A 384 -1.94 24.18 29.99
C LEU A 384 -1.22 22.84 30.18
N LEU A 385 0.05 22.88 30.63
CA LEU A 385 0.81 21.65 30.89
C LEU A 385 0.15 20.79 31.97
N GLN A 386 -0.38 21.40 33.06
CA GLN A 386 -1.12 20.71 34.09
C GLN A 386 -2.41 20.07 33.55
N LYS A 387 -3.12 20.77 32.65
CA LYS A 387 -4.31 20.23 31.99
C LYS A 387 -3.97 19.03 31.09
N LEU A 388 -2.88 19.14 30.31
CA LEU A 388 -2.38 18.04 29.51
C LEU A 388 -1.98 16.82 30.36
N ALA A 389 -1.34 17.05 31.54
CA ALA A 389 -1.02 15.98 32.50
C ALA A 389 -2.26 15.17 32.92
N GLY A 390 -3.38 15.87 33.13
CA GLY A 390 -4.66 15.24 33.44
C GLY A 390 -5.15 14.32 32.33
N HIS A 391 -5.07 14.76 31.06
CA HIS A 391 -5.45 13.93 29.91
C HIS A 391 -4.51 12.73 29.69
N LEU A 392 -3.23 12.93 29.92
CA LEU A 392 -2.23 11.87 29.79
C LEU A 392 -2.20 10.91 30.99
N ASN A 393 -2.95 11.23 32.04
CA ASN A 393 -2.97 10.48 33.28
C ASN A 393 -1.57 10.32 33.90
N VAL A 394 -0.82 11.42 33.93
CA VAL A 394 0.54 11.52 34.52
C VAL A 394 0.62 12.62 35.55
N MET A 395 1.60 12.51 36.46
CA MET A 395 1.81 13.54 37.49
C MET A 395 2.62 14.71 36.93
N CYS A 396 2.19 15.94 37.24
CA CYS A 396 2.94 17.16 36.92
C CYS A 396 3.42 17.80 38.26
N PRO A 397 4.64 18.37 38.35
CA PRO A 397 5.10 19.08 39.49
C PRO A 397 4.16 20.24 39.84
N GLY A 398 3.85 20.45 41.12
CA GLY A 398 2.95 21.50 41.56
C GLY A 398 1.47 21.15 41.61
N PHE A 399 1.08 19.92 41.26
CA PHE A 399 -0.24 19.37 41.54
C PHE A 399 -0.25 18.89 42.97
N GLU A 400 -0.73 19.70 43.91
CA GLU A 400 -1.21 19.19 45.23
C GLU A 400 -2.64 18.73 44.96
N GLU A 401 -2.92 17.44 45.14
CA GLU A 401 -4.30 16.94 45.21
C GLU A 401 -4.99 17.68 46.34
N GLU A 402 -5.98 18.54 46.06
CA GLU A 402 -6.92 18.98 47.06
C GLU A 402 -7.69 17.72 47.51
N GLU A 403 -7.38 17.24 48.76
CA GLU A 403 -8.11 16.19 49.46
C GLU A 403 -9.59 16.54 49.72
#